data_674f87c7d2f5527a05d022a33b933e6c
#
_entry.id   674f87c7d2f5527a05d022a33b933e6c
#
_cell.length_a   1.000
_cell.length_b   1.000
_cell.length_c   1.000
_cell.angle_alpha   90.00
_cell.angle_beta   90.00
_cell.angle_gamma   90.00
#
_symmetry.space_group_name_H-M   'P 1'
#
loop_
_entity.id
_entity.type
_entity.pdbx_description
1 polymer ?
#
loop_
_entity_poly.entity_id
_entity_poly.type
_entity_poly.pdbx_seq_one_letter_code
_entity_poly.pdbx_strand_id
1 'polypeptide(L)'
;MNHDVKVASPDNEIHDLIATRFSPYVFEPKGVERDKLLSCLEAARCAPSSYNQQPWSFLIAEREHEEAFSQMLDCLLEANQTWAKNASVLLITVAAETFSRNNKPNRVCDHDIGLAMGNLTLQATS
;
A
#
# COMPACT_ATOMS: atom_id res chain seq x y z
N MET A 1 19.33 17.50 5.21
CA MET A 1 17.95 18.05 5.10
C MET A 1 17.16 17.49 6.26
N ASN A 2 16.66 18.36 7.15
CA ASN A 2 15.77 17.89 8.23
C ASN A 2 14.50 17.39 7.57
N HIS A 3 14.32 16.07 7.53
CA HIS A 3 13.03 15.48 7.27
C HIS A 3 12.19 15.70 8.54
N ASP A 4 11.50 16.82 8.61
CA ASP A 4 10.47 17.00 9.62
C ASP A 4 9.43 15.93 9.38
N VAL A 5 9.51 14.87 10.16
CA VAL A 5 8.50 13.81 10.19
C VAL A 5 7.19 14.51 10.53
N LYS A 6 6.22 14.46 9.60
CA LYS A 6 4.91 15.05 9.83
C LYS A 6 4.15 14.15 10.82
N VAL A 7 4.32 14.42 12.09
CA VAL A 7 3.55 13.79 13.15
C VAL A 7 2.20 14.49 13.25
N ALA A 8 1.11 13.72 13.25
CA ALA A 8 -0.21 14.26 13.50
C ALA A 8 -0.28 14.85 14.91
N SER A 9 -1.09 15.90 15.09
CA SER A 9 -1.38 16.49 16.41
C SER A 9 -2.83 16.18 16.79
N PRO A 10 -3.12 14.97 17.31
CA PRO A 10 -4.48 14.54 17.63
C PRO A 10 -4.97 15.20 18.94
N ASP A 11 -6.27 15.46 19.04
CA ASP A 11 -6.90 15.99 20.24
C ASP A 11 -7.03 14.95 21.37
N ASN A 12 -6.92 13.68 21.04
CA ASN A 12 -6.97 12.56 21.98
C ASN A 12 -5.79 11.62 21.72
N GLU A 13 -5.39 10.86 22.74
CA GLU A 13 -4.31 9.88 22.63
C GLU A 13 -4.66 8.79 21.59
N ILE A 14 -3.76 8.54 20.63
CA ILE A 14 -3.84 7.50 19.64
C ILE A 14 -2.51 6.73 19.56
N HIS A 15 -2.51 5.57 18.93
CA HIS A 15 -1.30 4.78 18.76
C HIS A 15 -0.25 5.51 17.91
N ASP A 16 1.02 5.45 18.31
CA ASP A 16 2.15 6.15 17.68
C ASP A 16 2.26 5.88 16.18
N LEU A 17 2.07 4.63 15.73
CA LEU A 17 2.09 4.28 14.30
C LEU A 17 1.04 5.06 13.49
N ILE A 18 -0.13 5.34 14.08
CA ILE A 18 -1.17 6.14 13.42
C ILE A 18 -0.74 7.60 13.38
N ALA A 19 -0.19 8.12 14.48
CA ALA A 19 0.24 9.52 14.58
C ALA A 19 1.43 9.83 13.65
N THR A 20 2.34 8.88 13.47
CA THR A 20 3.59 9.07 12.69
C THR A 20 3.45 8.70 11.21
N ARG A 21 2.42 7.93 10.82
CA ARG A 21 2.20 7.58 9.42
C ARG A 21 1.87 8.84 8.59
N PHE A 22 2.61 9.07 7.55
CA PHE A 22 2.32 10.14 6.57
C PHE A 22 2.59 9.66 5.13
N SER A 23 2.24 10.47 4.15
CA SER A 23 2.48 10.18 2.73
C SER A 23 3.67 11.01 2.24
N PRO A 24 4.88 10.42 2.12
CA PRO A 24 6.06 11.14 1.67
C PRO A 24 6.01 11.40 0.15
N TYR A 25 6.67 12.47 -0.28
CA TYR A 25 6.93 12.78 -1.69
C TYR A 25 8.40 12.57 -2.09
N VAL A 26 9.26 12.26 -1.12
CA VAL A 26 10.69 12.05 -1.34
C VAL A 26 11.04 10.65 -0.86
N PHE A 27 11.59 9.86 -1.78
CA PHE A 27 12.05 8.50 -1.51
C PHE A 27 13.55 8.41 -1.79
N GLU A 28 14.24 7.56 -1.05
CA GLU A 28 15.59 7.15 -1.40
C GLU A 28 15.49 6.11 -2.52
N PRO A 29 16.24 6.31 -3.65
CA PRO A 29 16.19 5.38 -4.78
C PRO A 29 17.00 4.10 -4.49
N LYS A 30 16.56 3.31 -3.54
CA LYS A 30 17.17 2.04 -3.14
C LYS A 30 16.11 0.93 -3.09
N GLY A 31 16.55 -0.33 -3.19
CA GLY A 31 15.69 -1.48 -3.00
C GLY A 31 15.14 -1.60 -1.57
N VAL A 32 14.14 -2.42 -1.40
CA VAL A 32 13.58 -2.82 -0.11
C VAL A 32 13.93 -4.28 0.18
N GLU A 33 14.24 -4.58 1.42
CA GLU A 33 14.47 -5.96 1.85
C GLU A 33 13.19 -6.78 1.66
N ARG A 34 13.33 -7.97 1.05
CA ARG A 34 12.19 -8.84 0.73
C ARG A 34 11.32 -9.15 1.96
N ASP A 35 11.94 -9.37 3.12
CA ASP A 35 11.20 -9.69 4.35
C ASP A 35 10.34 -8.53 4.83
N LYS A 36 10.78 -7.28 4.63
CA LYS A 36 9.98 -6.09 4.93
C LYS A 36 8.78 -5.97 4.01
N LEU A 37 8.98 -6.21 2.71
CA LEU A 37 7.88 -6.22 1.73
C LEU A 37 6.86 -7.31 2.09
N LEU A 38 7.32 -8.53 2.39
CA LEU A 38 6.46 -9.63 2.80
C LEU A 38 5.71 -9.33 4.10
N SER A 39 6.34 -8.67 5.08
CA SER A 39 5.66 -8.24 6.32
C SER A 39 4.53 -7.25 6.05
N CYS A 40 4.72 -6.31 5.12
CA CYS A 40 3.67 -5.38 4.71
C CYS A 40 2.48 -6.10 4.03
N LEU A 41 2.76 -7.06 3.17
CA LEU A 41 1.73 -7.86 2.51
C LEU A 41 0.99 -8.77 3.51
N GLU A 42 1.70 -9.33 4.48
CA GLU A 42 1.10 -10.12 5.56
C GLU A 42 0.17 -9.26 6.44
N ALA A 43 0.56 -8.03 6.76
CA ALA A 43 -0.30 -7.09 7.46
C ALA A 43 -1.58 -6.79 6.68
N ALA A 44 -1.48 -6.60 5.36
CA ALA A 44 -2.64 -6.45 4.48
C ALA A 44 -3.56 -7.68 4.53
N ARG A 45 -2.98 -8.89 4.48
CA ARG A 45 -3.72 -10.16 4.54
C ARG A 45 -4.52 -10.31 5.83
N CYS A 46 -4.05 -9.74 6.94
CA CYS A 46 -4.72 -9.78 8.25
C CYS A 46 -5.90 -8.80 8.37
N ALA A 47 -6.19 -7.99 7.35
CA ALA A 47 -7.33 -7.09 7.38
C ALA A 47 -8.66 -7.85 7.39
N PRO A 48 -9.70 -7.32 8.07
CA PRO A 48 -11.04 -7.90 7.98
C PRO A 48 -11.63 -7.67 6.58
N SER A 49 -12.52 -8.57 6.16
CA SER A 49 -13.28 -8.42 4.92
C SER A 49 -14.65 -9.08 5.03
N SER A 50 -15.59 -8.65 4.19
CA SER A 50 -16.94 -9.21 4.15
C SER A 50 -16.89 -10.72 3.87
N TYR A 51 -17.44 -11.51 4.77
CA TYR A 51 -17.40 -12.99 4.75
C TYR A 51 -15.99 -13.59 4.64
N ASN A 52 -14.97 -12.86 5.09
CA ASN A 52 -13.57 -13.23 4.93
C ASN A 52 -13.20 -13.50 3.46
N GLN A 53 -13.81 -12.76 2.53
CA GLN A 53 -13.61 -12.92 1.09
C GLN A 53 -12.18 -12.58 0.66
N GLN A 54 -11.51 -11.64 1.36
CA GLN A 54 -10.16 -11.17 1.04
C GLN A 54 -10.05 -10.79 -0.45
N PRO A 55 -10.85 -9.80 -0.93
CA PRO A 55 -11.05 -9.55 -2.36
C PRO A 55 -9.88 -8.86 -3.04
N TRP A 56 -8.75 -8.71 -2.37
CA TRP A 56 -7.56 -8.01 -2.84
C TRP A 56 -6.54 -8.95 -3.47
N SER A 57 -5.91 -8.46 -4.51
CA SER A 57 -4.66 -8.97 -5.05
C SER A 57 -3.72 -7.79 -5.30
N PHE A 58 -2.42 -8.04 -5.32
CA PHE A 58 -1.41 -7.02 -5.50
C PHE A 58 -0.52 -7.37 -6.69
N LEU A 59 -0.42 -6.46 -7.66
CA LEU A 59 0.65 -6.47 -8.64
C LEU A 59 1.81 -5.67 -8.06
N ILE A 60 3.00 -6.21 -8.06
CA ILE A 60 4.17 -5.64 -7.40
C ILE A 60 5.30 -5.50 -8.41
N ALA A 61 5.89 -4.32 -8.47
CA ALA A 61 7.11 -4.07 -9.21
C ALA A 61 8.17 -3.50 -8.27
N GLU A 62 9.20 -4.29 -8.02
CA GLU A 62 10.38 -3.88 -7.28
C GLU A 62 11.31 -3.10 -8.21
N ARG A 63 11.99 -2.09 -7.70
CA ARG A 63 12.90 -1.21 -8.47
C ARG A 63 13.98 -1.97 -9.24
N GLU A 64 14.44 -3.08 -8.71
CA GLU A 64 15.47 -3.93 -9.31
C GLU A 64 14.99 -4.64 -10.59
N HIS A 65 13.68 -4.75 -10.78
CA HIS A 65 13.06 -5.28 -11.99
C HIS A 65 12.63 -4.12 -12.90
N GLU A 66 13.63 -3.48 -13.55
CA GLU A 66 13.49 -2.21 -14.27
C GLU A 66 12.33 -2.19 -15.27
N GLU A 67 12.13 -3.26 -16.05
CA GLU A 67 11.05 -3.33 -17.05
C GLU A 67 9.68 -3.27 -16.38
N ALA A 68 9.42 -4.12 -15.39
CA ALA A 68 8.15 -4.16 -14.67
C ALA A 68 7.89 -2.86 -13.89
N PHE A 69 8.94 -2.30 -13.28
CA PHE A 69 8.87 -1.04 -12.57
C PHE A 69 8.51 0.12 -13.51
N SER A 70 9.16 0.21 -14.68
CA SER A 70 8.87 1.23 -15.70
C SER A 70 7.43 1.12 -16.21
N GLN A 71 6.98 -0.09 -16.56
CA GLN A 71 5.60 -0.32 -17.02
C GLN A 71 4.58 0.14 -15.96
N MET A 72 4.82 -0.14 -14.69
CA MET A 72 3.93 0.27 -13.61
C MET A 72 4.00 1.79 -13.35
N LEU A 73 5.18 2.39 -13.47
CA LEU A 73 5.37 3.83 -13.36
C LEU A 73 4.59 4.57 -14.46
N ASP A 74 4.60 4.04 -15.69
CA ASP A 74 3.89 4.62 -16.84
C ASP A 74 2.35 4.59 -16.67
N CYS A 75 1.82 3.76 -15.77
CA CYS A 75 0.40 3.78 -15.42
C CYS A 75 0.01 5.01 -14.56
N LEU A 76 0.97 5.74 -14.00
CA LEU A 76 0.71 6.91 -13.18
C LEU A 76 0.57 8.17 -14.05
N LEU A 77 -0.17 9.15 -13.54
CA LEU A 77 -0.17 10.49 -14.13
C LEU A 77 1.26 11.07 -14.07
N GLU A 78 1.66 11.82 -15.08
CA GLU A 78 2.99 12.41 -15.22
C GLU A 78 3.46 13.15 -13.95
N ALA A 79 2.56 13.92 -13.34
CA ALA A 79 2.85 14.61 -12.08
C ALA A 79 3.25 13.66 -10.94
N ASN A 80 2.70 12.46 -10.92
CA ASN A 80 3.03 11.44 -9.92
C ASN A 80 4.31 10.66 -10.27
N GLN A 81 4.60 10.45 -11.55
CA GLN A 81 5.82 9.80 -12.00
C GLN A 81 7.08 10.53 -11.50
N THR A 82 7.02 11.87 -11.40
CA THR A 82 8.17 12.71 -10.99
C THR A 82 8.76 12.32 -9.64
N TRP A 83 7.95 11.88 -8.69
CA TRP A 83 8.38 11.45 -7.36
C TRP A 83 8.35 9.92 -7.20
N ALA A 84 7.37 9.23 -7.80
CA ALA A 84 7.20 7.78 -7.69
C ALA A 84 8.36 6.99 -8.32
N LYS A 85 9.05 7.55 -9.31
CA LYS A 85 10.26 6.94 -9.92
C LYS A 85 11.38 6.63 -8.92
N ASN A 86 11.37 7.26 -7.75
CA ASN A 86 12.35 7.02 -6.69
C ASN A 86 11.87 6.01 -5.65
N ALA A 87 10.63 5.50 -5.74
CA ALA A 87 10.12 4.48 -4.84
C ALA A 87 10.92 3.18 -4.93
N SER A 88 11.00 2.44 -3.84
CA SER A 88 11.63 1.10 -3.81
C SER A 88 10.73 0.05 -4.47
N VAL A 89 9.42 0.21 -4.34
CA VAL A 89 8.39 -0.71 -4.86
C VAL A 89 7.20 0.13 -5.32
N LEU A 90 6.63 -0.25 -6.46
CA LEU A 90 5.31 0.19 -6.89
C LEU A 90 4.32 -0.96 -6.71
N LEU A 91 3.10 -0.63 -6.30
CA LEU A 91 2.08 -1.62 -6.00
C LEU A 91 0.73 -1.14 -6.55
N ILE A 92 0.06 -2.02 -7.31
CA ILE A 92 -1.30 -1.81 -7.80
C ILE A 92 -2.21 -2.81 -7.08
N THR A 93 -3.28 -2.30 -6.49
CA THR A 93 -4.33 -3.13 -5.89
C THR A 93 -5.36 -3.53 -6.94
N VAL A 94 -5.76 -4.80 -6.91
CA VAL A 94 -6.78 -5.36 -7.81
C VAL A 94 -7.91 -5.92 -6.97
N ALA A 95 -9.15 -5.51 -7.25
CA ALA A 95 -10.35 -5.94 -6.56
C ALA A 95 -11.03 -7.13 -7.25
N ALA A 96 -11.43 -8.14 -6.47
CA ALA A 96 -12.39 -9.14 -6.91
C ALA A 96 -13.82 -8.63 -6.63
N GLU A 97 -14.52 -8.19 -7.66
CA GLU A 97 -15.85 -7.58 -7.57
C GLU A 97 -16.98 -8.58 -7.30
N THR A 98 -16.65 -9.87 -7.19
CA THR A 98 -17.61 -10.94 -6.90
C THR A 98 -17.16 -11.83 -5.76
N PHE A 99 -18.11 -12.36 -5.00
CA PHE A 99 -17.84 -13.36 -3.98
C PHE A 99 -17.52 -14.71 -4.61
N SER A 100 -16.40 -15.33 -4.28
CA SER A 100 -15.98 -16.65 -4.78
C SER A 100 -17.00 -17.76 -4.43
N ARG A 101 -17.69 -17.65 -3.29
CA ARG A 101 -18.65 -18.65 -2.79
C ARG A 101 -19.93 -18.78 -3.61
N ASN A 102 -20.35 -17.75 -4.37
CA ASN A 102 -21.66 -17.73 -5.03
C ASN A 102 -21.75 -16.84 -6.27
N ASN A 103 -20.64 -16.26 -6.71
CA ASN A 103 -20.53 -15.36 -7.87
C ASN A 103 -21.44 -14.12 -7.82
N LYS A 104 -21.95 -13.76 -6.64
CA LYS A 104 -22.73 -12.52 -6.47
C LYS A 104 -21.82 -11.31 -6.36
N PRO A 105 -22.29 -10.12 -6.78
CA PRO A 105 -21.51 -8.89 -6.67
C PRO A 105 -21.08 -8.61 -5.21
N ASN A 106 -19.80 -8.32 -5.02
CA ASN A 106 -19.23 -7.84 -3.77
C ASN A 106 -19.19 -6.31 -3.78
N ARG A 107 -20.22 -5.68 -3.25
CA ARG A 107 -20.36 -4.21 -3.24
C ARG A 107 -19.45 -3.49 -2.24
N VAL A 108 -18.71 -4.25 -1.43
CA VAL A 108 -17.82 -3.71 -0.39
C VAL A 108 -16.36 -4.05 -0.65
N CYS A 109 -16.01 -4.55 -1.84
CA CYS A 109 -14.63 -4.94 -2.17
C CYS A 109 -13.65 -3.77 -2.04
N ASP A 110 -14.03 -2.56 -2.46
CA ASP A 110 -13.17 -1.38 -2.35
C ASP A 110 -12.97 -0.95 -0.89
N HIS A 111 -14.02 -1.08 -0.05
CA HIS A 111 -13.91 -0.84 1.39
C HIS A 111 -12.94 -1.84 2.03
N ASP A 112 -13.07 -3.12 1.69
CA ASP A 112 -12.22 -4.19 2.22
C ASP A 112 -10.75 -3.99 1.79
N ILE A 113 -10.50 -3.57 0.53
CA ILE A 113 -9.16 -3.19 0.06
C ILE A 113 -8.61 -2.00 0.86
N GLY A 114 -9.44 -0.99 1.14
CA GLY A 114 -9.04 0.14 1.96
C GLY A 114 -8.54 -0.27 3.34
N LEU A 115 -9.19 -1.26 3.98
CA LEU A 115 -8.74 -1.83 5.26
C LEU A 115 -7.39 -2.56 5.13
N ALA A 116 -7.21 -3.35 4.06
CA ALA A 116 -5.96 -4.03 3.78
C ALA A 116 -4.81 -3.02 3.54
N MET A 117 -5.06 -1.96 2.77
CA MET A 117 -4.08 -0.89 2.54
C MET A 117 -3.78 -0.08 3.80
N GLY A 118 -4.76 0.11 4.69
CA GLY A 118 -4.54 0.70 6.01
C GLY A 118 -3.52 -0.10 6.83
N ASN A 119 -3.70 -1.41 6.93
CA ASN A 119 -2.76 -2.29 7.64
C ASN A 119 -1.37 -2.29 6.99
N LEU A 120 -1.30 -2.39 5.65
CA LEU A 120 -0.04 -2.36 4.90
C LEU A 120 0.75 -1.08 5.18
N THR A 121 0.10 0.08 5.12
CA THR A 121 0.77 1.37 5.33
C THR A 121 1.21 1.59 6.76
N LEU A 122 0.47 1.07 7.75
CA LEU A 122 0.89 1.09 9.15
C LEU A 122 2.11 0.18 9.37
N GLN A 123 2.13 -1.03 8.78
CA GLN A 123 3.29 -1.92 8.84
C GLN A 123 4.52 -1.31 8.17
N ALA A 124 4.34 -0.61 7.06
CA ALA A 124 5.45 0.08 6.37
C ALA A 124 6.01 1.28 7.17
N THR A 125 5.29 1.74 8.20
CA THR A 125 5.72 2.83 9.09
C THR A 125 6.50 2.29 10.31
N SER A 126 6.30 1.02 10.67
CA SER A 126 7.00 0.37 11.80
C SER A 126 8.47 0.07 11.48
#